data_eec3fa96dec48de1a0972f56961b26b1
#
_entry.id   eec3fa96dec48de1a0972f56961b26b1
#
_cell.length_a   1.000
_cell.length_b   1.000
_cell.length_c   1.000
_cell.angle_alpha   90.00
_cell.angle_beta   90.00
_cell.angle_gamma   90.00
#
_symmetry.space_group_name_H-M   'P 1'
#
loop_
_entity.id
_entity.type
_entity.pdbx_description
1 polymer ?
#
loop_
_entity_poly.entity_id
_entity_poly.type
_entity_poly.pdbx_seq_one_letter_code
_entity_poly.pdbx_strand_id
1 'polypeptide(L)'
;MMNSDKIVMRNLMVKIEKIHQISHRAVRVFTLVAFSLVVSDLNADVRFKPKGHEFELTGKLVGDQLGTSLSLGPKGGFAVWQDNSTDPFGYGIAAQRIDTVGNPVGSPIRVNSLLEGDQEKPSVGMIPEGGAYFVWQGGASGFHRVHYRVVNSLGVFISEDNFATTPDSGEQTEPSLVVLNNGSAILSWTDYLADGSHKGVSARVIGKDGQPLTESFRLNQFNDGNQHKSKVVALPEGGFAAVWVSDQQLNQKSLDIVGRIFSADGKPLTDEVVLAPEGINANPVVSLTGNNLVVAWEQLNLNQQQNRWDIAMRSFDLNLKPLSDASIANIKLKGDQFATQLE
;
A
#
# COMPACT_ATOMS: atom_id res chain seq x y z
N MET A 1 13.97 -22.26 36.08
CA MET A 1 13.26 -22.79 34.91
C MET A 1 12.70 -21.61 34.19
N MET A 2 13.42 -21.15 33.18
CA MET A 2 13.04 -19.97 32.38
C MET A 2 12.30 -20.47 31.13
N ASN A 3 11.09 -20.07 31.02
CA ASN A 3 10.34 -20.23 29.76
C ASN A 3 10.67 -19.04 28.87
N SER A 4 11.37 -19.28 27.80
CA SER A 4 11.65 -18.31 26.76
C SER A 4 10.49 -18.30 25.76
N ASP A 5 9.73 -17.22 25.78
CA ASP A 5 8.72 -16.96 24.77
C ASP A 5 9.39 -16.72 23.41
N LYS A 6 9.11 -17.65 22.49
CA LYS A 6 9.59 -17.56 21.12
C LYS A 6 8.71 -16.54 20.36
N ILE A 7 9.25 -15.39 20.07
CA ILE A 7 8.64 -14.42 19.17
C ILE A 7 8.86 -14.92 17.74
N VAL A 8 7.78 -15.28 17.08
CA VAL A 8 7.77 -15.62 15.64
C VAL A 8 7.47 -14.35 14.87
N MET A 9 8.52 -13.69 14.37
CA MET A 9 8.33 -12.61 13.39
C MET A 9 8.30 -13.20 11.97
N ARG A 10 7.19 -13.02 11.27
CA ARG A 10 7.07 -13.25 9.82
C ARG A 10 7.42 -11.94 9.12
N ASN A 11 8.63 -11.80 8.67
CA ASN A 11 9.07 -10.62 7.92
C ASN A 11 9.20 -10.97 6.45
N LEU A 12 8.41 -10.31 5.66
CA LEU A 12 8.55 -10.25 4.22
C LEU A 12 9.09 -8.86 3.86
N MET A 13 10.40 -8.72 3.74
CA MET A 13 11.02 -7.51 3.20
C MET A 13 11.41 -7.76 1.75
N VAL A 14 10.76 -7.09 0.82
CA VAL A 14 11.20 -7.00 -0.57
C VAL A 14 12.06 -5.75 -0.72
N LYS A 15 13.33 -5.95 -0.99
CA LYS A 15 14.25 -4.87 -1.32
C LYS A 15 14.25 -4.68 -2.83
N ILE A 16 13.65 -3.59 -3.30
CA ILE A 16 13.83 -3.14 -4.69
C ILE A 16 15.06 -2.26 -4.72
N GLU A 17 16.15 -2.78 -5.27
CA GLU A 17 17.32 -1.94 -5.60
C GLU A 17 16.98 -1.03 -6.80
N LYS A 18 17.31 0.22 -6.63
CA LYS A 18 17.18 1.29 -7.63
C LYS A 18 17.76 0.84 -8.98
N ILE A 19 16.92 0.62 -9.96
CA ILE A 19 17.34 0.55 -11.35
C ILE A 19 17.19 1.97 -11.91
N HIS A 20 18.27 2.71 -11.88
CA HIS A 20 18.44 3.90 -12.69
C HIS A 20 18.97 3.47 -14.04
N GLN A 21 18.24 3.82 -15.07
CA GLN A 21 18.56 3.68 -16.49
C GLN A 21 18.83 2.24 -16.95
N ILE A 22 17.83 1.65 -17.54
CA ILE A 22 17.99 1.02 -18.87
C ILE A 22 16.59 0.96 -19.49
N SER A 23 16.54 1.46 -20.69
CA SER A 23 15.45 1.45 -21.63
C SER A 23 14.74 0.11 -21.76
N HIS A 24 13.41 0.17 -21.83
CA HIS A 24 12.55 -0.79 -22.52
C HIS A 24 12.70 -2.27 -22.12
N ARG A 25 11.76 -2.76 -21.32
CA ARG A 25 11.20 -4.12 -21.46
C ARG A 25 10.85 -4.81 -20.14
N ALA A 26 9.64 -5.30 -20.12
CA ALA A 26 9.08 -6.37 -19.30
C ALA A 26 8.86 -6.07 -17.80
N VAL A 27 7.63 -6.23 -17.38
CA VAL A 27 7.26 -6.41 -15.95
C VAL A 27 7.99 -7.64 -15.44
N ARG A 28 8.95 -7.43 -14.53
CA ARG A 28 9.58 -8.51 -13.79
C ARG A 28 8.91 -8.60 -12.43
N VAL A 29 8.09 -9.60 -12.25
CA VAL A 29 7.51 -9.91 -10.94
C VAL A 29 8.47 -10.83 -10.21
N PHE A 30 8.94 -10.41 -9.03
CA PHE A 30 9.71 -11.28 -8.15
C PHE A 30 8.76 -12.21 -7.41
N THR A 31 8.98 -13.50 -7.50
CA THR A 31 8.20 -14.48 -6.72
C THR A 31 8.57 -14.36 -5.25
N LEU A 32 7.62 -13.93 -4.46
CA LEU A 32 7.75 -13.87 -3.03
C LEU A 32 7.41 -15.24 -2.44
N VAL A 33 8.35 -15.86 -1.78
CA VAL A 33 8.11 -17.09 -1.01
C VAL A 33 8.20 -16.74 0.47
N ALA A 34 7.09 -16.92 1.18
CA ALA A 34 7.04 -16.75 2.62
C ALA A 34 7.90 -17.82 3.33
N PHE A 35 8.85 -17.38 4.13
CA PHE A 35 9.60 -18.24 5.04
C PHE A 35 9.23 -17.92 6.50
N SER A 36 8.90 -18.95 7.26
CA SER A 36 8.90 -18.86 8.72
C SER A 36 10.33 -19.02 9.21
N LEU A 37 10.92 -17.99 9.81
CA LEU A 37 12.20 -18.05 10.47
C LEU A 37 12.02 -18.22 11.98
N VAL A 38 12.60 -19.26 12.52
CA VAL A 38 12.87 -19.38 13.96
C VAL A 38 14.23 -18.75 14.19
N VAL A 39 14.24 -17.56 14.78
CA VAL A 39 15.51 -16.88 15.14
C VAL A 39 15.95 -17.43 16.49
N SER A 40 17.01 -18.25 16.51
CA SER A 40 17.65 -18.73 17.73
C SER A 40 18.93 -17.98 18.10
N ASP A 41 19.47 -17.11 17.23
CA ASP A 41 20.65 -16.31 17.53
C ASP A 41 20.59 -14.94 16.85
N LEU A 42 20.81 -13.89 17.64
CA LEU A 42 20.77 -12.47 17.23
C LEU A 42 21.92 -12.05 16.29
N ASN A 43 22.79 -12.96 15.86
CA ASN A 43 23.94 -12.70 14.99
C ASN A 43 23.94 -13.53 13.70
N ALA A 44 22.84 -14.20 13.36
CA ALA A 44 22.76 -14.91 12.10
C ALA A 44 22.56 -13.92 10.96
N ASP A 45 23.51 -13.88 10.03
CA ASP A 45 23.38 -13.17 8.74
C ASP A 45 22.24 -13.83 7.92
N VAL A 46 21.01 -13.33 8.10
CA VAL A 46 19.83 -13.88 7.44
C VAL A 46 19.89 -13.51 5.96
N ARG A 47 20.40 -14.43 5.15
CA ARG A 47 20.44 -14.30 3.70
C ARG A 47 19.19 -14.93 3.10
N PHE A 48 18.30 -14.08 2.59
CA PHE A 48 17.23 -14.55 1.73
C PHE A 48 17.83 -15.07 0.42
N LYS A 49 17.55 -16.34 0.11
CA LYS A 49 17.87 -16.91 -1.20
C LYS A 49 16.57 -17.03 -2.00
N PRO A 50 16.55 -16.51 -3.24
CA PRO A 50 15.40 -16.72 -4.11
C PRO A 50 15.19 -18.22 -4.32
N LYS A 51 13.93 -18.67 -4.23
CA LYS A 51 13.55 -20.05 -4.50
C LYS A 51 12.95 -20.09 -5.91
N GLY A 52 13.76 -20.47 -6.89
CA GLY A 52 13.38 -20.48 -8.29
C GLY A 52 14.11 -19.42 -9.12
N HIS A 53 13.70 -19.31 -10.36
CA HIS A 53 14.22 -18.33 -11.30
C HIS A 53 13.22 -17.19 -11.49
N GLU A 54 13.70 -16.04 -11.95
CA GLU A 54 12.83 -14.99 -12.47
C GLU A 54 12.01 -15.53 -13.66
N PHE A 55 10.74 -15.19 -13.72
CA PHE A 55 9.88 -15.54 -14.84
C PHE A 55 9.04 -14.34 -15.27
N GLU A 56 8.68 -14.32 -16.54
CA GLU A 56 7.81 -13.30 -17.10
C GLU A 56 6.36 -13.63 -16.78
N LEU A 57 5.68 -12.75 -16.05
CA LEU A 57 4.27 -12.93 -15.67
C LEU A 57 3.32 -12.83 -16.87
N THR A 58 3.65 -11.99 -17.84
CA THR A 58 2.76 -11.60 -18.94
C THR A 58 3.32 -11.93 -20.32
N GLY A 59 4.52 -12.51 -20.38
CA GLY A 59 5.28 -12.57 -21.63
C GLY A 59 5.78 -11.19 -22.09
N LYS A 60 6.15 -11.06 -23.35
CA LYS A 60 6.61 -9.76 -23.89
C LYS A 60 5.41 -8.86 -24.18
N LEU A 61 5.18 -7.90 -23.32
CA LEU A 61 4.26 -6.79 -23.59
C LEU A 61 5.00 -5.65 -24.30
N VAL A 62 4.27 -4.93 -25.12
CA VAL A 62 4.76 -3.69 -25.76
C VAL A 62 4.59 -2.55 -24.76
N GLY A 63 5.46 -1.54 -24.83
CA GLY A 63 5.39 -0.36 -24.00
C GLY A 63 5.99 -0.53 -22.60
N ASP A 64 5.67 0.42 -21.72
CA ASP A 64 6.18 0.50 -20.36
C ASP A 64 5.13 -0.05 -19.40
N GLN A 65 5.53 -0.90 -18.46
CA GLN A 65 4.72 -1.42 -17.37
C GLN A 65 5.32 -0.92 -16.04
N LEU A 66 4.54 -0.15 -15.29
CA LEU A 66 5.00 0.57 -14.12
C LEU A 66 4.03 0.38 -12.94
N GLY A 67 4.48 0.69 -11.72
CA GLY A 67 3.62 0.79 -10.54
C GLY A 67 2.88 -0.50 -10.21
N THR A 68 3.58 -1.65 -10.22
CA THR A 68 2.97 -2.96 -9.99
C THR A 68 2.51 -3.13 -8.54
N SER A 69 1.28 -3.67 -8.35
CA SER A 69 0.75 -4.17 -7.10
C SER A 69 0.32 -5.64 -7.25
N LEU A 70 0.43 -6.42 -6.18
CA LEU A 70 0.11 -7.85 -6.15
C LEU A 70 -0.75 -8.14 -4.93
N SER A 71 -1.80 -8.94 -5.11
CA SER A 71 -2.54 -9.53 -3.98
C SER A 71 -2.84 -10.98 -4.27
N LEU A 72 -2.54 -11.84 -3.30
CA LEU A 72 -2.75 -13.29 -3.36
C LEU A 72 -3.73 -13.73 -2.28
N GLY A 73 -4.64 -14.61 -2.66
CA GLY A 73 -5.57 -15.28 -1.76
C GLY A 73 -5.42 -16.81 -1.86
N PRO A 74 -6.24 -17.57 -1.13
CA PRO A 74 -6.18 -19.04 -1.12
C PRO A 74 -6.41 -19.70 -2.49
N LYS A 75 -7.00 -18.98 -3.44
CA LYS A 75 -7.33 -19.48 -4.80
C LYS A 75 -6.49 -18.82 -5.91
N GLY A 76 -5.37 -18.20 -5.57
CA GLY A 76 -4.58 -17.35 -6.48
C GLY A 76 -4.87 -15.87 -6.26
N GLY A 77 -4.57 -15.03 -7.25
CA GLY A 77 -4.71 -13.59 -7.08
C GLY A 77 -4.59 -12.82 -8.38
N PHE A 78 -4.21 -11.55 -8.25
CA PHE A 78 -3.96 -10.65 -9.35
C PHE A 78 -2.68 -9.84 -9.13
N ALA A 79 -1.91 -9.69 -10.21
CA ALA A 79 -0.96 -8.60 -10.36
C ALA A 79 -1.61 -7.51 -11.21
N VAL A 80 -1.42 -6.26 -10.83
CA VAL A 80 -1.94 -5.08 -11.54
C VAL A 80 -0.82 -4.09 -11.77
N TRP A 81 -0.85 -3.37 -12.90
CA TRP A 81 0.14 -2.36 -13.25
C TRP A 81 -0.48 -1.29 -14.14
N GLN A 82 0.17 -0.14 -14.24
CA GLN A 82 -0.11 0.86 -15.25
C GLN A 82 0.71 0.58 -16.51
N ASP A 83 0.14 0.81 -17.68
CA ASP A 83 0.71 0.39 -18.96
C ASP A 83 0.24 1.34 -20.08
N ASN A 84 1.19 1.73 -20.92
CA ASN A 84 0.93 2.67 -22.02
C ASN A 84 0.61 1.99 -23.36
N SER A 85 0.29 0.70 -23.35
CA SER A 85 -0.07 -0.07 -24.54
C SER A 85 -1.51 -0.56 -24.55
N THR A 86 -2.17 -0.64 -23.40
CA THR A 86 -3.56 -1.09 -23.27
C THR A 86 -4.57 0.04 -23.44
N ASP A 87 -4.15 1.29 -23.33
CA ASP A 87 -4.96 2.49 -23.50
C ASP A 87 -4.41 3.36 -24.64
N PRO A 88 -5.23 3.69 -25.67
CA PRO A 88 -4.76 4.50 -26.79
C PRO A 88 -4.57 5.99 -26.47
N PHE A 89 -4.99 6.45 -25.29
CA PHE A 89 -4.96 7.86 -24.88
C PHE A 89 -3.96 8.17 -23.76
N GLY A 90 -3.19 7.17 -23.29
CA GLY A 90 -2.19 7.35 -22.23
C GLY A 90 -1.91 6.07 -21.47
N TYR A 91 -1.69 6.19 -20.16
CA TYR A 91 -1.58 5.03 -19.28
C TYR A 91 -2.97 4.45 -18.97
N GLY A 92 -3.12 3.15 -19.16
CA GLY A 92 -4.24 2.36 -18.67
C GLY A 92 -3.84 1.45 -17.53
N ILE A 93 -4.82 0.81 -16.89
CA ILE A 93 -4.60 -0.20 -15.86
C ILE A 93 -4.82 -1.59 -16.45
N ALA A 94 -3.77 -2.42 -16.38
CA ALA A 94 -3.80 -3.82 -16.79
C ALA A 94 -3.65 -4.74 -15.59
N ALA A 95 -4.25 -5.92 -15.65
CA ALA A 95 -4.12 -6.93 -14.62
C ALA A 95 -3.93 -8.33 -15.20
N GLN A 96 -3.13 -9.16 -14.52
CA GLN A 96 -2.92 -10.57 -14.80
C GLN A 96 -3.41 -11.41 -13.63
N ARG A 97 -4.31 -12.34 -13.91
CA ARG A 97 -4.69 -13.36 -12.92
C ARG A 97 -3.55 -14.34 -12.71
N ILE A 98 -3.35 -14.77 -11.47
CA ILE A 98 -2.27 -15.67 -11.04
C ILE A 98 -2.88 -16.82 -10.25
N ASP A 99 -2.41 -18.04 -10.47
CA ASP A 99 -2.79 -19.21 -9.67
C ASP A 99 -2.10 -19.24 -8.29
N THR A 100 -2.37 -20.26 -7.51
CA THR A 100 -1.84 -20.41 -6.13
C THR A 100 -0.33 -20.69 -6.07
N VAL A 101 0.31 -20.97 -7.19
CA VAL A 101 1.76 -21.23 -7.28
C VAL A 101 2.51 -20.17 -8.06
N GLY A 102 1.80 -19.09 -8.46
CA GLY A 102 2.39 -17.92 -9.10
C GLY A 102 2.35 -17.92 -10.62
N ASN A 103 1.72 -18.92 -11.28
CA ASN A 103 1.64 -18.93 -12.73
C ASN A 103 0.52 -18.00 -13.24
N PRO A 104 0.72 -17.35 -14.40
CA PRO A 104 -0.32 -16.56 -15.04
C PRO A 104 -1.47 -17.46 -15.53
N VAL A 105 -2.71 -16.99 -15.35
CA VAL A 105 -3.93 -17.65 -15.78
C VAL A 105 -4.64 -16.79 -16.82
N GLY A 106 -4.73 -17.27 -18.04
CA GLY A 106 -5.29 -16.51 -19.16
C GLY A 106 -4.37 -15.39 -19.64
N SER A 107 -4.93 -14.48 -20.43
CA SER A 107 -4.22 -13.27 -20.89
C SER A 107 -4.46 -12.08 -19.94
N PRO A 108 -3.58 -11.07 -19.94
CA PRO A 108 -3.84 -9.82 -19.24
C PRO A 108 -5.14 -9.18 -19.68
N ILE A 109 -5.82 -8.54 -18.74
CA ILE A 109 -7.08 -7.82 -18.97
C ILE A 109 -6.87 -6.34 -18.69
N ARG A 110 -7.57 -5.48 -19.44
CA ARG A 110 -7.68 -4.06 -19.09
C ARG A 110 -8.69 -3.89 -17.95
N VAL A 111 -8.30 -3.16 -16.91
CA VAL A 111 -9.12 -2.93 -15.73
C VAL A 111 -10.02 -1.72 -15.91
N ASN A 112 -9.46 -0.57 -16.32
CA ASN A 112 -10.22 0.66 -16.53
C ASN A 112 -11.08 0.59 -17.79
N SER A 113 -12.30 1.11 -17.73
CA SER A 113 -13.18 1.34 -18.88
C SER A 113 -13.14 2.80 -19.34
N LEU A 114 -12.95 3.74 -18.42
CA LEU A 114 -12.71 5.15 -18.73
C LEU A 114 -11.29 5.32 -19.27
N LEU A 115 -11.16 6.08 -20.35
CA LEU A 115 -9.92 6.24 -21.12
C LEU A 115 -9.36 7.67 -21.06
N GLU A 116 -10.11 8.62 -20.50
CA GLU A 116 -9.70 10.03 -20.46
C GLU A 116 -8.59 10.26 -19.44
N GLY A 117 -7.45 10.78 -19.91
CA GLY A 117 -6.26 11.03 -19.11
C GLY A 117 -5.51 9.77 -18.71
N ASP A 118 -4.45 9.94 -17.97
CA ASP A 118 -3.63 8.83 -17.48
C ASP A 118 -4.31 8.10 -16.33
N GLN A 119 -4.26 6.76 -16.37
CA GLN A 119 -4.68 5.89 -15.28
C GLN A 119 -3.42 5.35 -14.59
N GLU A 120 -3.25 5.63 -13.28
CA GLU A 120 -1.99 5.44 -12.60
C GLU A 120 -2.14 4.87 -11.19
N LYS A 121 -1.02 4.42 -10.61
CA LYS A 121 -0.90 3.98 -9.22
C LYS A 121 -1.95 2.95 -8.81
N PRO A 122 -2.07 1.85 -9.55
CA PRO A 122 -3.04 0.82 -9.21
C PRO A 122 -2.69 0.09 -7.92
N SER A 123 -3.72 -0.35 -7.22
CA SER A 123 -3.63 -1.31 -6.12
C SER A 123 -4.72 -2.37 -6.28
N VAL A 124 -4.47 -3.58 -5.78
CA VAL A 124 -5.40 -4.70 -5.83
C VAL A 124 -5.53 -5.36 -4.47
N GLY A 125 -6.75 -5.77 -4.10
CA GLY A 125 -7.02 -6.51 -2.88
C GLY A 125 -7.95 -7.68 -3.13
N MET A 126 -7.57 -8.89 -2.69
CA MET A 126 -8.37 -10.10 -2.86
C MET A 126 -9.51 -10.17 -1.84
N ILE A 127 -10.71 -10.51 -2.30
CA ILE A 127 -11.86 -10.83 -1.44
C ILE A 127 -11.67 -12.26 -0.90
N PRO A 128 -11.84 -12.53 0.41
CA PRO A 128 -11.58 -13.83 1.01
C PRO A 128 -12.32 -14.99 0.32
N GLU A 129 -13.57 -14.79 -0.09
CA GLU A 129 -14.39 -15.80 -0.78
C GLU A 129 -14.05 -15.93 -2.28
N GLY A 130 -13.22 -15.03 -2.81
CA GLY A 130 -12.82 -14.93 -4.21
C GLY A 130 -13.38 -13.68 -4.86
N GLY A 131 -12.67 -13.20 -5.89
CA GLY A 131 -12.86 -11.89 -6.49
C GLY A 131 -11.82 -10.90 -5.98
N ALA A 132 -11.86 -9.68 -6.49
CA ALA A 132 -10.89 -8.64 -6.12
C ALA A 132 -11.47 -7.24 -6.33
N TYR A 133 -10.95 -6.30 -5.55
CA TYR A 133 -11.07 -4.87 -5.81
C TYR A 133 -9.81 -4.40 -6.52
N PHE A 134 -9.99 -3.54 -7.51
CA PHE A 134 -8.95 -2.73 -8.13
C PHE A 134 -9.24 -1.27 -7.81
N VAL A 135 -8.23 -0.52 -7.42
CA VAL A 135 -8.28 0.92 -7.18
C VAL A 135 -7.13 1.60 -7.90
N TRP A 136 -7.36 2.78 -8.45
CA TRP A 136 -6.33 3.56 -9.14
C TRP A 136 -6.70 5.05 -9.11
N GLN A 137 -5.74 5.92 -9.41
CA GLN A 137 -6.02 7.31 -9.74
C GLN A 137 -6.09 7.48 -11.25
N GLY A 138 -7.01 8.30 -11.75
CA GLY A 138 -7.17 8.53 -13.18
C GLY A 138 -7.67 9.93 -13.48
N GLY A 139 -7.38 10.42 -14.70
CA GLY A 139 -7.74 11.74 -15.16
C GLY A 139 -6.54 12.60 -15.54
N ALA A 140 -6.80 13.82 -15.95
CA ALA A 140 -5.77 14.79 -16.28
C ALA A 140 -5.02 15.27 -15.03
N SER A 141 -3.74 15.64 -15.19
CA SER A 141 -2.93 16.20 -14.10
C SER A 141 -3.61 17.42 -13.46
N GLY A 142 -3.69 17.44 -12.14
CA GLY A 142 -4.41 18.46 -11.35
C GLY A 142 -5.92 18.20 -11.20
N PHE A 143 -6.43 17.13 -11.85
CA PHE A 143 -7.84 16.74 -11.80
C PHE A 143 -8.01 15.23 -11.60
N HIS A 144 -7.01 14.56 -11.05
CA HIS A 144 -7.11 13.13 -10.78
C HIS A 144 -8.24 12.82 -9.82
N ARG A 145 -8.87 11.66 -10.07
CA ARG A 145 -9.89 11.08 -9.21
C ARG A 145 -9.50 9.66 -8.85
N VAL A 146 -9.93 9.22 -7.69
CA VAL A 146 -9.78 7.81 -7.30
C VAL A 146 -10.94 7.01 -7.86
N HIS A 147 -10.58 6.02 -8.66
CA HIS A 147 -11.51 5.07 -9.27
C HIS A 147 -11.35 3.71 -8.63
N TYR A 148 -12.42 2.92 -8.68
CA TYR A 148 -12.35 1.51 -8.31
C TYR A 148 -13.28 0.66 -9.18
N ARG A 149 -12.95 -0.63 -9.25
CA ARG A 149 -13.74 -1.64 -9.94
C ARG A 149 -13.64 -2.99 -9.21
N VAL A 150 -14.67 -3.81 -9.33
CA VAL A 150 -14.75 -5.09 -8.62
C VAL A 150 -14.95 -6.23 -9.61
N VAL A 151 -14.20 -7.32 -9.42
CA VAL A 151 -14.43 -8.61 -10.08
C VAL A 151 -14.96 -9.62 -9.08
N ASN A 152 -15.86 -10.49 -9.54
CA ASN A 152 -16.35 -11.62 -8.76
C ASN A 152 -15.33 -12.80 -8.73
N SER A 153 -15.66 -13.87 -8.04
CA SER A 153 -14.81 -15.07 -7.92
C SER A 153 -14.52 -15.79 -9.25
N LEU A 154 -15.28 -15.48 -10.31
CA LEU A 154 -15.04 -15.98 -11.66
C LEU A 154 -14.09 -15.09 -12.48
N GLY A 155 -13.68 -13.93 -11.92
CA GLY A 155 -12.87 -12.94 -12.62
C GLY A 155 -13.66 -12.05 -13.59
N VAL A 156 -14.99 -11.99 -13.44
CA VAL A 156 -15.86 -11.15 -14.22
C VAL A 156 -16.11 -9.84 -13.48
N PHE A 157 -15.94 -8.69 -14.15
CA PHE A 157 -16.29 -7.40 -13.60
C PHE A 157 -17.79 -7.33 -13.30
N ILE A 158 -18.13 -6.94 -12.07
CA ILE A 158 -19.52 -6.77 -11.60
C ILE A 158 -19.91 -5.30 -11.49
N SER A 159 -18.98 -4.40 -11.78
CA SER A 159 -19.21 -2.97 -11.82
C SER A 159 -18.50 -2.35 -13.02
N GLU A 160 -18.94 -1.18 -13.45
CA GLU A 160 -18.16 -0.26 -14.27
C GLU A 160 -17.13 0.48 -13.39
N ASP A 161 -16.38 1.42 -13.97
CA ASP A 161 -15.49 2.28 -13.21
C ASP A 161 -16.33 3.18 -12.29
N ASN A 162 -16.13 3.05 -10.99
CA ASN A 162 -16.79 3.87 -9.98
C ASN A 162 -15.82 4.90 -9.43
N PHE A 163 -16.32 6.05 -9.04
CA PHE A 163 -15.56 7.05 -8.31
C PHE A 163 -15.63 6.76 -6.80
N ALA A 164 -14.51 6.91 -6.11
CA ALA A 164 -14.46 6.80 -4.65
C ALA A 164 -15.26 7.92 -3.97
N THR A 165 -15.39 9.08 -4.63
CA THR A 165 -16.15 10.24 -4.13
C THR A 165 -17.09 10.80 -5.20
N THR A 166 -17.84 11.82 -4.84
CA THR A 166 -18.69 12.58 -5.77
C THR A 166 -17.85 13.39 -6.77
N PRO A 167 -18.37 13.72 -7.96
CA PRO A 167 -17.65 14.47 -8.99
C PRO A 167 -17.13 15.85 -8.57
N ASP A 168 -17.75 16.51 -7.61
CA ASP A 168 -17.45 17.89 -7.21
C ASP A 168 -16.32 18.01 -6.17
N SER A 169 -15.71 16.91 -5.78
CA SER A 169 -14.53 16.94 -4.90
C SER A 169 -13.27 17.34 -5.65
N GLY A 170 -12.28 17.89 -4.92
CA GLY A 170 -11.00 18.31 -5.47
C GLY A 170 -10.17 17.15 -6.07
N GLU A 171 -8.93 17.43 -6.41
CA GLU A 171 -8.00 16.40 -6.88
C GLU A 171 -7.80 15.32 -5.82
N GLN A 172 -7.76 14.05 -6.24
CA GLN A 172 -7.57 12.88 -5.41
C GLN A 172 -6.43 12.02 -5.95
N THR A 173 -5.47 11.72 -5.10
CA THR A 173 -4.25 11.01 -5.51
C THR A 173 -3.83 9.96 -4.49
N GLU A 174 -2.87 9.14 -4.86
CA GLU A 174 -2.19 8.20 -3.97
C GLU A 174 -3.15 7.22 -3.27
N PRO A 175 -3.96 6.48 -4.04
CA PRO A 175 -4.91 5.53 -3.47
C PRO A 175 -4.19 4.41 -2.72
N SER A 176 -4.84 3.91 -1.67
CA SER A 176 -4.47 2.71 -0.96
C SER A 176 -5.71 1.87 -0.70
N LEU A 177 -5.54 0.55 -0.61
CA LEU A 177 -6.62 -0.41 -0.52
C LEU A 177 -6.29 -1.49 0.51
N VAL A 178 -7.25 -1.84 1.36
CA VAL A 178 -7.24 -3.08 2.14
C VAL A 178 -8.61 -3.74 2.11
N VAL A 179 -8.65 -5.06 2.06
CA VAL A 179 -9.88 -5.86 2.17
C VAL A 179 -10.00 -6.40 3.58
N LEU A 180 -11.14 -6.15 4.22
CA LEU A 180 -11.44 -6.61 5.56
C LEU A 180 -11.90 -8.08 5.56
N ASN A 181 -11.89 -8.72 6.73
CA ASN A 181 -12.30 -10.12 6.90
C ASN A 181 -13.75 -10.39 6.48
N ASN A 182 -14.63 -9.38 6.54
CA ASN A 182 -16.01 -9.48 6.07
C ASN A 182 -16.15 -9.34 4.55
N GLY A 183 -15.04 -9.12 3.83
CA GLY A 183 -14.96 -8.97 2.39
C GLY A 183 -15.28 -7.56 1.88
N SER A 184 -15.61 -6.58 2.73
CA SER A 184 -15.65 -5.18 2.33
C SER A 184 -14.24 -4.61 2.17
N ALA A 185 -14.10 -3.53 1.41
CA ALA A 185 -12.82 -2.86 1.20
C ALA A 185 -12.82 -1.46 1.81
N ILE A 186 -11.67 -1.07 2.35
CA ILE A 186 -11.37 0.32 2.70
C ILE A 186 -10.51 0.89 1.57
N LEU A 187 -11.00 1.91 0.91
CA LEU A 187 -10.24 2.73 -0.01
C LEU A 187 -9.82 4.00 0.72
N SER A 188 -8.55 4.36 0.67
CA SER A 188 -8.06 5.64 1.22
C SER A 188 -7.24 6.39 0.18
N TRP A 189 -7.18 7.71 0.28
CA TRP A 189 -6.49 8.58 -0.67
C TRP A 189 -6.07 9.90 -0.05
N THR A 190 -5.16 10.60 -0.72
CA THR A 190 -4.86 12.01 -0.48
C THR A 190 -5.92 12.84 -1.20
N ASP A 191 -6.62 13.70 -0.47
CA ASP A 191 -7.72 14.51 -0.95
C ASP A 191 -7.35 16.00 -0.83
N TYR A 192 -7.40 16.70 -1.94
CA TYR A 192 -7.10 18.12 -1.99
C TYR A 192 -8.35 18.91 -1.61
N LEU A 193 -8.27 19.72 -0.59
CA LEU A 193 -9.35 20.55 -0.04
C LEU A 193 -10.38 19.83 0.86
N ALA A 194 -10.20 18.55 1.18
CA ALA A 194 -11.17 17.81 2.00
C ALA A 194 -11.27 18.31 3.46
N ASP A 195 -10.22 18.92 3.99
CA ASP A 195 -10.19 19.39 5.38
C ASP A 195 -10.35 20.92 5.52
N GLY A 196 -10.51 21.61 4.37
CA GLY A 196 -10.68 23.06 4.35
C GLY A 196 -9.37 23.86 4.47
N SER A 197 -8.22 23.18 4.56
CA SER A 197 -6.90 23.78 4.65
C SER A 197 -6.10 23.54 3.36
N HIS A 198 -5.50 22.36 3.20
CA HIS A 198 -4.68 22.02 2.04
C HIS A 198 -5.01 20.60 1.57
N LYS A 199 -4.19 19.61 1.94
CA LYS A 199 -4.41 18.18 1.65
C LYS A 199 -4.80 17.48 2.93
N GLY A 200 -5.85 16.68 2.86
CA GLY A 200 -6.22 15.75 3.90
C GLY A 200 -6.14 14.30 3.41
N VAL A 201 -6.33 13.35 4.29
CA VAL A 201 -6.49 11.94 3.95
C VAL A 201 -7.92 11.50 4.19
N SER A 202 -8.56 10.98 3.14
CA SER A 202 -9.94 10.53 3.16
C SER A 202 -10.03 9.03 2.90
N ALA A 203 -11.17 8.43 3.28
CA ALA A 203 -11.45 7.03 3.01
C ALA A 203 -12.93 6.79 2.74
N ARG A 204 -13.25 5.62 2.18
CA ARG A 204 -14.61 5.11 1.98
C ARG A 204 -14.65 3.60 2.14
N VAL A 205 -15.74 3.09 2.65
CA VAL A 205 -15.99 1.64 2.75
C VAL A 205 -16.82 1.19 1.55
N ILE A 206 -16.34 0.16 0.84
CA ILE A 206 -16.99 -0.41 -0.35
C ILE A 206 -17.40 -1.85 -0.05
N GLY A 207 -18.64 -2.21 -0.38
CA GLY A 207 -19.16 -3.56 -0.25
C GLY A 207 -18.67 -4.53 -1.34
N LYS A 208 -18.81 -5.83 -1.10
CA LYS A 208 -18.44 -6.90 -2.05
C LYS A 208 -19.17 -6.82 -3.40
N ASP A 209 -20.30 -6.15 -3.41
CA ASP A 209 -21.10 -5.88 -4.61
C ASP A 209 -20.62 -4.62 -5.37
N GLY A 210 -19.57 -3.97 -4.89
CA GLY A 210 -19.05 -2.73 -5.46
C GLY A 210 -19.82 -1.48 -5.05
N GLN A 211 -20.86 -1.60 -4.19
CA GLN A 211 -21.60 -0.43 -3.72
C GLN A 211 -20.92 0.20 -2.51
N PRO A 212 -20.91 1.54 -2.41
CA PRO A 212 -20.45 2.22 -1.23
C PRO A 212 -21.32 1.88 -0.01
N LEU A 213 -20.68 1.50 1.11
CA LEU A 213 -21.35 1.25 2.39
C LEU A 213 -21.38 2.50 3.28
N THR A 214 -20.52 3.48 2.98
CA THR A 214 -20.46 4.76 3.70
C THR A 214 -20.35 5.91 2.70
N GLU A 215 -20.63 7.12 3.16
CA GLU A 215 -20.07 8.30 2.52
C GLU A 215 -18.55 8.32 2.72
N SER A 216 -17.86 9.19 1.97
CA SER A 216 -16.44 9.43 2.23
C SER A 216 -16.27 10.10 3.59
N PHE A 217 -15.26 9.71 4.34
CA PHE A 217 -14.95 10.26 5.65
C PHE A 217 -13.44 10.56 5.76
N ARG A 218 -13.12 11.50 6.62
CA ARG A 218 -11.74 11.93 6.86
C ARG A 218 -11.06 11.00 7.86
N LEU A 219 -9.83 10.61 7.56
CA LEU A 219 -8.98 9.84 8.46
C LEU A 219 -8.25 10.75 9.45
N ASN A 220 -7.70 11.89 8.98
CA ASN A 220 -6.97 12.83 9.82
C ASN A 220 -7.90 13.66 10.72
N GLN A 221 -7.40 13.96 11.91
CA GLN A 221 -8.02 14.85 12.90
C GLN A 221 -7.33 16.22 12.89
N PHE A 222 -6.01 16.22 12.79
CA PHE A 222 -5.19 17.41 12.62
C PHE A 222 -5.33 17.95 11.19
N ASN A 223 -5.48 19.28 11.02
CA ASN A 223 -5.83 19.91 9.75
C ASN A 223 -4.77 20.89 9.24
N ASP A 224 -3.85 21.35 10.10
CA ASP A 224 -2.85 22.29 9.66
C ASP A 224 -1.82 21.58 8.76
N GLY A 225 -1.38 22.26 7.69
CA GLY A 225 -0.46 21.68 6.73
C GLY A 225 -1.10 20.61 5.83
N ASN A 226 -0.27 19.71 5.31
CA ASN A 226 -0.73 18.64 4.42
C ASN A 226 -0.73 17.29 5.15
N GLN A 227 -1.79 16.52 4.97
CA GLN A 227 -1.83 15.11 5.30
C GLN A 227 -1.96 14.32 3.99
N HIS A 228 -1.07 13.36 3.78
CA HIS A 228 -0.99 12.66 2.50
C HIS A 228 -0.37 11.26 2.60
N LYS A 229 -0.42 10.49 1.50
CA LYS A 229 0.19 9.16 1.37
C LYS A 229 -0.28 8.17 2.42
N SER A 230 -1.61 8.09 2.62
CA SER A 230 -2.18 7.11 3.54
C SER A 230 -1.93 5.67 3.10
N LYS A 231 -1.72 4.79 4.07
CA LYS A 231 -1.70 3.34 3.94
C LYS A 231 -2.62 2.73 4.97
N VAL A 232 -3.29 1.66 4.59
CA VAL A 232 -4.29 0.99 5.43
C VAL A 232 -3.98 -0.50 5.56
N VAL A 233 -4.29 -1.08 6.74
CA VAL A 233 -4.17 -2.52 7.02
C VAL A 233 -5.38 -2.99 7.82
N ALA A 234 -5.90 -4.18 7.49
CA ALA A 234 -7.01 -4.79 8.23
C ALA A 234 -6.55 -5.30 9.60
N LEU A 235 -7.44 -5.19 10.59
CA LEU A 235 -7.21 -5.70 11.93
C LEU A 235 -7.91 -7.04 12.16
N PRO A 236 -7.37 -7.94 13.02
CA PRO A 236 -7.90 -9.30 13.22
C PRO A 236 -9.35 -9.34 13.70
N GLU A 237 -9.73 -8.42 14.58
CA GLU A 237 -11.07 -8.34 15.18
C GLU A 237 -12.07 -7.53 14.33
N GLY A 238 -11.67 -7.17 13.12
CA GLY A 238 -12.38 -6.26 12.24
C GLY A 238 -11.90 -4.81 12.37
N GLY A 239 -12.32 -3.96 11.44
CA GLY A 239 -11.78 -2.61 11.33
C GLY A 239 -10.40 -2.55 10.68
N PHE A 240 -9.74 -1.42 10.79
CA PHE A 240 -8.47 -1.18 10.13
C PHE A 240 -7.62 -0.15 10.88
N ALA A 241 -6.32 -0.20 10.66
CA ALA A 241 -5.38 0.86 11.00
C ALA A 241 -5.04 1.65 9.73
N ALA A 242 -4.94 2.96 9.86
CA ALA A 242 -4.45 3.86 8.83
C ALA A 242 -3.22 4.60 9.33
N VAL A 243 -2.21 4.76 8.45
CA VAL A 243 -1.02 5.57 8.71
C VAL A 243 -0.81 6.53 7.55
N TRP A 244 -0.27 7.72 7.80
CA TRP A 244 -0.04 8.74 6.78
C TRP A 244 1.09 9.69 7.17
N VAL A 245 1.53 10.52 6.23
CA VAL A 245 2.42 11.65 6.50
C VAL A 245 1.58 12.85 6.91
N SER A 246 1.95 13.52 8.00
CA SER A 246 1.37 14.79 8.44
C SER A 246 2.46 15.85 8.50
N ASP A 247 2.28 16.94 7.76
CA ASP A 247 3.17 18.08 7.80
C ASP A 247 2.96 18.83 9.11
N GLN A 248 4.05 19.19 9.78
CA GLN A 248 4.08 20.16 10.87
C GLN A 248 3.27 19.80 12.14
N GLN A 249 2.88 18.55 12.34
CA GLN A 249 2.06 18.18 13.50
C GLN A 249 2.80 18.34 14.83
N LEU A 250 4.09 18.03 14.89
CA LEU A 250 4.93 18.24 16.06
C LEU A 250 5.62 19.61 16.07
N ASN A 251 6.08 20.06 14.93
CA ASN A 251 6.72 21.35 14.75
C ASN A 251 6.72 21.80 13.29
N GLN A 252 6.93 23.10 13.04
CA GLN A 252 6.84 23.71 11.71
C GLN A 252 7.83 23.16 10.66
N LYS A 253 8.75 22.28 11.03
CA LYS A 253 9.76 21.72 10.11
C LYS A 253 9.71 20.18 10.05
N SER A 254 8.81 19.56 10.79
CA SER A 254 8.67 18.09 10.80
C SER A 254 7.78 17.62 9.66
N LEU A 255 8.07 16.41 9.19
CA LEU A 255 7.14 15.53 8.50
C LEU A 255 6.98 14.32 9.40
N ASP A 256 5.79 14.14 9.93
CA ASP A 256 5.51 13.16 10.97
C ASP A 256 4.75 11.97 10.39
N ILE A 257 5.03 10.77 10.86
CA ILE A 257 4.21 9.61 10.55
C ILE A 257 3.17 9.48 11.67
N VAL A 258 1.93 9.52 11.26
CA VAL A 258 0.76 9.51 12.15
C VAL A 258 -0.09 8.29 11.84
N GLY A 259 -0.78 7.78 12.83
CA GLY A 259 -1.71 6.66 12.66
C GLY A 259 -2.96 6.81 13.51
N ARG A 260 -4.01 6.07 13.11
CA ARG A 260 -5.30 6.03 13.79
C ARG A 260 -5.99 4.70 13.54
N ILE A 261 -6.78 4.24 14.50
CA ILE A 261 -7.56 3.01 14.41
C ILE A 261 -9.02 3.32 14.12
N PHE A 262 -9.64 2.51 13.27
CA PHE A 262 -11.05 2.66 12.86
C PHE A 262 -11.77 1.32 12.93
N SER A 263 -13.08 1.40 13.19
CA SER A 263 -14.00 0.27 13.01
C SER A 263 -14.22 -0.06 11.53
N ALA A 264 -14.82 -1.20 11.24
CA ALA A 264 -15.10 -1.65 9.88
C ALA A 264 -16.05 -0.71 9.09
N ASP A 265 -16.85 0.10 9.80
CA ASP A 265 -17.76 1.10 9.23
C ASP A 265 -17.15 2.51 9.18
N GLY A 266 -15.82 2.62 9.43
CA GLY A 266 -15.06 3.86 9.29
C GLY A 266 -15.15 4.83 10.48
N LYS A 267 -15.73 4.42 11.62
CA LYS A 267 -15.74 5.27 12.82
C LYS A 267 -14.38 5.22 13.52
N PRO A 268 -13.82 6.37 13.94
CA PRO A 268 -12.56 6.37 14.66
C PRO A 268 -12.72 5.72 16.04
N LEU A 269 -11.78 4.86 16.39
CA LEU A 269 -11.69 4.18 17.69
C LEU A 269 -10.61 4.78 18.60
N THR A 270 -9.66 5.52 18.02
CA THR A 270 -8.60 6.23 18.75
C THR A 270 -8.50 7.67 18.28
N ASP A 271 -7.80 8.51 19.03
CA ASP A 271 -7.24 9.75 18.52
C ASP A 271 -6.05 9.45 17.60
N GLU A 272 -5.53 10.48 16.93
CA GLU A 272 -4.28 10.39 16.19
C GLU A 272 -3.10 10.13 17.12
N VAL A 273 -2.21 9.25 16.69
CA VAL A 273 -0.98 8.92 17.41
C VAL A 273 0.21 9.19 16.49
N VAL A 274 1.16 10.00 16.95
CA VAL A 274 2.43 10.19 16.25
C VAL A 274 3.30 8.94 16.46
N LEU A 275 3.67 8.28 15.36
CA LEU A 275 4.36 7.00 15.36
C LEU A 275 5.89 7.17 15.23
N ALA A 276 6.31 8.20 14.49
CA ALA A 276 7.70 8.57 14.28
C ALA A 276 7.90 10.03 14.71
N PRO A 277 8.28 10.30 15.96
CA PRO A 277 8.13 11.62 16.54
C PRO A 277 9.14 12.67 16.08
N GLU A 278 10.31 12.30 15.64
CA GLU A 278 11.35 13.30 15.34
C GLU A 278 11.95 13.12 13.94
N GLY A 279 12.02 14.21 13.18
CA GLY A 279 12.74 14.26 11.92
C GLY A 279 11.86 14.59 10.71
N ILE A 280 12.40 14.30 9.54
CA ILE A 280 11.69 14.36 8.27
C ILE A 280 11.43 12.92 7.84
N ASN A 281 10.18 12.50 7.93
CA ASN A 281 9.74 11.13 7.68
C ASN A 281 8.79 11.10 6.49
N ALA A 282 8.87 10.07 5.65
CA ALA A 282 8.09 9.99 4.42
C ALA A 282 7.68 8.54 4.10
N ASN A 283 6.74 8.40 3.17
CA ASN A 283 6.37 7.14 2.54
C ASN A 283 6.12 6.00 3.55
N PRO A 284 5.20 6.17 4.53
CA PRO A 284 4.91 5.12 5.50
C PRO A 284 4.27 3.91 4.83
N VAL A 285 4.57 2.74 5.38
CA VAL A 285 3.88 1.48 5.09
C VAL A 285 3.54 0.80 6.42
N VAL A 286 2.45 0.04 6.43
CA VAL A 286 1.98 -0.67 7.62
C VAL A 286 1.60 -2.08 7.26
N SER A 287 1.95 -3.04 8.12
CA SER A 287 1.55 -4.44 8.02
C SER A 287 1.20 -5.00 9.38
N LEU A 288 0.40 -6.06 9.39
CA LEU A 288 0.03 -6.80 10.58
C LEU A 288 0.88 -8.07 10.68
N THR A 289 1.57 -8.26 11.80
CA THR A 289 2.35 -9.47 12.09
C THR A 289 1.88 -10.08 13.40
N GLY A 290 1.13 -11.17 13.31
CA GLY A 290 0.41 -11.72 14.46
C GLY A 290 -0.60 -10.70 15.00
N ASN A 291 -0.44 -10.29 16.25
CA ASN A 291 -1.27 -9.26 16.89
C ASN A 291 -0.53 -7.90 17.03
N ASN A 292 0.49 -7.66 16.23
CA ASN A 292 1.26 -6.44 16.27
C ASN A 292 1.22 -5.73 14.91
N LEU A 293 1.15 -4.42 14.95
CA LEU A 293 1.36 -3.58 13.78
C LEU A 293 2.85 -3.28 13.65
N VAL A 294 3.36 -3.40 12.45
CA VAL A 294 4.70 -2.93 12.07
C VAL A 294 4.53 -1.78 11.12
N VAL A 295 5.10 -0.64 11.47
CA VAL A 295 5.15 0.54 10.60
C VAL A 295 6.59 0.77 10.20
N ALA A 296 6.84 0.96 8.91
CA ALA A 296 8.12 1.37 8.39
C ALA A 296 7.97 2.63 7.54
N TRP A 297 9.01 3.43 7.49
CA TRP A 297 9.00 4.70 6.77
C TRP A 297 10.41 5.06 6.29
N GLU A 298 10.48 5.96 5.35
CA GLU A 298 11.72 6.61 4.94
C GLU A 298 12.02 7.76 5.91
N GLN A 299 13.22 7.78 6.49
CA GLN A 299 13.67 8.81 7.44
C GLN A 299 14.87 9.56 6.89
N LEU A 300 14.81 10.88 6.84
CA LEU A 300 15.93 11.72 6.44
C LEU A 300 16.89 11.92 7.62
N ASN A 301 18.09 11.40 7.50
CA ASN A 301 19.14 11.59 8.47
C ASN A 301 19.97 12.83 8.16
N LEU A 302 19.75 13.92 8.90
CA LEU A 302 20.43 15.20 8.71
C LEU A 302 21.87 15.22 9.26
N ASN A 303 22.24 14.27 10.12
CA ASN A 303 23.54 14.25 10.81
C ASN A 303 24.62 13.45 10.08
N GLN A 304 24.29 12.78 9.00
CA GLN A 304 25.21 11.97 8.22
C GLN A 304 25.43 12.54 6.83
N GLN A 305 26.62 13.03 6.55
CA GLN A 305 26.98 13.62 5.25
C GLN A 305 26.91 12.63 4.06
N GLN A 306 26.85 11.33 4.31
CA GLN A 306 26.87 10.28 3.29
C GLN A 306 25.58 9.49 3.14
N ASN A 307 24.67 9.58 4.11
CA ASN A 307 23.36 8.92 4.09
C ASN A 307 22.30 9.98 4.30
N ARG A 308 21.40 10.14 3.34
CA ARG A 308 20.32 11.12 3.45
C ARG A 308 19.01 10.45 3.86
N TRP A 309 18.67 9.33 3.26
CA TRP A 309 17.45 8.59 3.54
C TRP A 309 17.75 7.16 3.96
N ASP A 310 17.21 6.75 5.10
CA ASP A 310 17.25 5.39 5.64
C ASP A 310 15.81 4.87 5.79
N ILE A 311 15.66 3.56 5.88
CA ILE A 311 14.39 2.94 6.23
C ILE A 311 14.36 2.71 7.74
N ALA A 312 13.48 3.40 8.43
CA ALA A 312 13.19 3.17 9.84
C ALA A 312 11.94 2.30 10.00
N MET A 313 11.86 1.58 11.12
CA MET A 313 10.71 0.76 11.46
C MET A 313 10.46 0.72 12.97
N ARG A 314 9.21 0.47 13.35
CA ARG A 314 8.78 0.33 14.74
C ARG A 314 7.58 -0.60 14.85
N SER A 315 7.50 -1.35 15.95
CA SER A 315 6.36 -2.21 16.25
C SER A 315 5.43 -1.56 17.27
N PHE A 316 4.13 -1.82 17.09
CA PHE A 316 3.04 -1.29 17.92
C PHE A 316 2.04 -2.40 18.25
N ASP A 317 1.32 -2.24 19.35
CA ASP A 317 0.11 -3.02 19.58
C ASP A 317 -1.05 -2.54 18.68
N LEU A 318 -2.21 -3.21 18.75
CA LEU A 318 -3.38 -2.88 17.95
C LEU A 318 -4.07 -1.53 18.33
N ASN A 319 -3.59 -0.87 19.39
CA ASN A 319 -4.01 0.48 19.80
C ASN A 319 -2.94 1.54 19.49
N LEU A 320 -1.97 1.22 18.64
CA LEU A 320 -0.84 2.08 18.26
C LEU A 320 0.09 2.45 19.42
N LYS A 321 0.07 1.71 20.53
CA LYS A 321 1.05 1.87 21.60
C LYS A 321 2.37 1.20 21.17
N PRO A 322 3.51 1.93 21.23
CA PRO A 322 4.78 1.37 20.81
C PRO A 322 5.21 0.19 21.69
N LEU A 323 5.68 -0.89 21.05
CA LEU A 323 6.20 -2.10 21.66
C LEU A 323 7.74 -2.14 21.62
N SER A 324 8.37 -1.30 20.79
CA SER A 324 9.81 -1.18 20.64
C SER A 324 10.19 0.28 20.41
N ASP A 325 11.48 0.58 20.51
CA ASP A 325 12.05 1.79 19.94
C ASP A 325 12.07 1.69 18.40
N ALA A 326 12.14 2.84 17.72
CA ALA A 326 12.39 2.87 16.30
C ALA A 326 13.81 2.38 15.99
N SER A 327 13.97 1.60 14.93
CA SER A 327 15.26 1.07 14.49
C SER A 327 15.42 1.22 12.98
N ILE A 328 16.68 1.33 12.53
CA ILE A 328 16.99 1.35 11.09
C ILE A 328 16.94 -0.08 10.57
N ALA A 329 16.14 -0.31 9.54
CA ALA A 329 15.92 -1.61 8.94
C ALA A 329 16.99 -2.00 7.91
N ASN A 330 17.60 -1.01 7.23
CA ASN A 330 18.62 -1.26 6.23
C ASN A 330 20.00 -1.51 6.85
N ILE A 331 20.67 -2.56 6.36
CA ILE A 331 22.04 -2.92 6.79
C ILE A 331 23.07 -2.04 6.08
N LYS A 332 22.84 -1.70 4.82
CA LYS A 332 23.71 -0.80 4.05
C LYS A 332 23.33 0.64 4.36
N LEU A 333 24.26 1.37 4.93
CA LEU A 333 24.06 2.76 5.34
C LEU A 333 24.59 3.80 4.31
N LYS A 334 25.18 3.35 3.19
CA LYS A 334 25.72 4.26 2.17
C LYS A 334 24.71 4.49 1.06
N GLY A 335 24.40 5.77 0.81
CA GLY A 335 23.44 6.22 -0.20
C GLY A 335 22.01 6.25 0.32
N ASP A 336 21.09 6.74 -0.50
CA ASP A 336 19.68 6.85 -0.15
C ASP A 336 18.97 5.48 -0.24
N GLN A 337 18.07 5.20 0.70
CA GLN A 337 17.23 4.01 0.75
C GLN A 337 15.77 4.44 0.61
N PHE A 338 15.05 3.85 -0.35
CA PHE A 338 13.68 4.21 -0.72
C PHE A 338 12.79 3.01 -0.99
N ALA A 339 11.49 3.30 -1.24
CA ALA A 339 10.47 2.39 -1.73
C ALA A 339 10.22 1.20 -0.79
N THR A 340 10.02 1.51 0.49
CA THR A 340 9.66 0.51 1.50
C THR A 340 8.31 -0.13 1.18
N GLN A 341 8.23 -1.46 1.29
CA GLN A 341 6.99 -2.22 1.24
C GLN A 341 6.96 -3.24 2.37
N LEU A 342 5.80 -3.46 2.95
CA LEU A 342 5.51 -4.48 3.96
C LEU A 342 4.28 -5.30 3.53
N GLU A 343 4.34 -6.61 3.72
CA GLU A 343 3.23 -7.54 3.54
C GLU A 343 3.11 -8.49 4.74
#